data_9ba9d7180356834a307f1e6a1702b36d
#
_entry.id   9ba9d7180356834a307f1e6a1702b36d
#
_cell.length_a   1.000
_cell.length_b   1.000
_cell.length_c   1.000
_cell.angle_alpha   90.00
_cell.angle_beta   90.00
_cell.angle_gamma   90.00
#
_symmetry.space_group_name_H-M   'P 1'
#
loop_
_entity.id
_entity.type
_entity.pdbx_description
1 polymer ?
#
loop_
_entity_poly.entity_id
_entity_poly.type
_entity_poly.pdbx_seq_one_letter_code
_entity_poly.pdbx_strand_id
1 'polypeptide(L)'
;MKKLISVLLLILLAAGIASSYEYHMPVNIQATMSPEVLLPGDEAMLAIELTNGAASYGAGKDSGAGSSATGTLLSTPLNKTSLASTPELQVLTDDYNDLGMIGPSDKITVYYKVRAANNISSGTHLIDFKVSGGYDMTTINRDIPIKVDDTAVSMARAETDATTFNLNVANPRENTLNAVTIVPSAKGIVFSPDEYYIGTMDPDEVFTISFGIASEDAKKSLGDSTNLSFTAKFKNGDNWHTSQAYVTKYTPPKVVSSQSSYLLPAGAAAVIVLIAAGYLYRRRKLNGKNGISKSPKENRTH
;
A
#
# COMPACT_ATOMS: atom_id res chain seq x y z
N MET A 1 -25.69 49.81 66.43
CA MET A 1 -26.13 49.36 65.08
C MET A 1 -25.04 49.52 64.00
N LYS A 2 -24.41 50.66 63.80
CA LYS A 2 -23.40 50.84 62.73
C LYS A 2 -22.17 49.91 62.82
N LYS A 3 -21.65 49.61 64.06
CA LYS A 3 -20.55 48.73 64.27
C LYS A 3 -20.87 47.22 63.94
N LEU A 4 -22.12 46.80 64.17
CA LEU A 4 -22.59 45.46 63.90
C LEU A 4 -22.73 45.23 62.37
N ILE A 5 -23.17 46.29 61.64
CA ILE A 5 -23.28 46.24 60.20
C ILE A 5 -21.91 46.16 59.54
N SER A 6 -20.90 46.91 60.09
CA SER A 6 -19.50 46.81 59.56
C SER A 6 -18.88 45.47 59.76
N VAL A 7 -19.11 44.80 60.92
CA VAL A 7 -18.61 43.43 61.20
C VAL A 7 -19.30 42.41 60.26
N LEU A 8 -20.58 42.53 60.06
CA LEU A 8 -21.33 41.65 59.16
C LEU A 8 -20.89 41.81 57.70
N LEU A 9 -20.61 43.04 57.25
CA LEU A 9 -20.10 43.33 55.93
C LEU A 9 -18.68 42.75 55.75
N LEU A 10 -17.83 42.80 56.77
CA LEU A 10 -16.48 42.23 56.74
C LEU A 10 -16.51 40.71 56.67
N ILE A 11 -17.44 40.04 57.38
CA ILE A 11 -17.65 38.62 57.30
C ILE A 11 -18.19 38.19 55.92
N LEU A 12 -19.10 38.99 55.34
CA LEU A 12 -19.58 38.70 53.97
C LEU A 12 -18.50 38.89 52.91
N LEU A 13 -17.59 39.85 53.05
CA LEU A 13 -16.46 40.02 52.15
C LEU A 13 -15.45 38.90 52.31
N ALA A 14 -15.20 38.40 53.51
CA ALA A 14 -14.31 37.27 53.76
C ALA A 14 -14.84 35.93 53.27
N ALA A 15 -16.17 35.76 53.24
CA ALA A 15 -16.81 34.57 52.69
C ALA A 15 -16.77 34.48 51.16
N GLY A 16 -16.51 35.61 50.48
CA GLY A 16 -16.52 35.70 49.00
C GLY A 16 -15.24 35.27 48.28
N ILE A 17 -14.17 34.88 49.01
CA ILE A 17 -12.86 34.52 48.39
C ILE A 17 -12.50 33.06 48.61
N ALA A 18 -13.49 32.19 48.80
CA ALA A 18 -13.27 30.75 48.60
C ALA A 18 -13.34 30.48 47.10
N SER A 19 -12.29 30.81 46.34
CA SER A 19 -12.12 30.24 45.02
C SER A 19 -11.97 28.72 45.22
N SER A 20 -13.02 27.99 44.89
CA SER A 20 -12.93 26.54 44.83
C SER A 20 -11.85 26.23 43.79
N TYR A 21 -10.75 25.69 44.23
CA TYR A 21 -9.72 25.16 43.35
C TYR A 21 -10.32 23.90 42.72
N GLU A 22 -10.77 24.01 41.49
CA GLU A 22 -11.27 22.87 40.74
C GLU A 22 -10.06 22.07 40.25
N TYR A 23 -9.86 20.91 40.86
CA TYR A 23 -8.82 19.97 40.46
C TYR A 23 -9.26 19.28 39.17
N HIS A 24 -8.53 19.54 38.08
CA HIS A 24 -8.69 18.79 36.86
C HIS A 24 -7.62 17.72 36.78
N MET A 25 -8.02 16.48 36.51
CA MET A 25 -7.07 15.37 36.29
C MET A 25 -6.16 15.69 35.10
N PRO A 26 -4.86 15.94 35.28
CA PRO A 26 -3.98 16.44 34.23
C PRO A 26 -3.49 15.31 33.32
N VAL A 27 -4.38 14.59 32.65
CA VAL A 27 -4.03 13.46 31.78
C VAL A 27 -4.25 13.81 30.33
N ASN A 28 -3.17 13.77 29.55
CA ASN A 28 -3.20 13.85 28.09
C ASN A 28 -3.39 12.46 27.50
N ILE A 29 -4.26 12.33 26.52
CA ILE A 29 -4.60 11.07 25.86
C ILE A 29 -4.16 11.15 24.40
N GLN A 30 -3.29 10.22 23.98
CA GLN A 30 -2.87 10.05 22.60
C GLN A 30 -3.17 8.62 22.19
N ALA A 31 -3.66 8.43 20.96
CA ALA A 31 -4.00 7.12 20.43
C ALA A 31 -3.26 6.87 19.11
N THR A 32 -2.74 5.67 18.97
CA THR A 32 -2.13 5.16 17.71
C THR A 32 -2.69 3.79 17.42
N MET A 33 -2.84 3.44 16.16
CA MET A 33 -3.44 2.17 15.76
C MET A 33 -2.56 1.46 14.71
N SER A 34 -2.52 0.15 14.77
CA SER A 34 -1.84 -0.68 13.79
C SER A 34 -2.75 -1.83 13.34
N PRO A 35 -3.09 -1.94 12.03
CA PRO A 35 -2.82 -0.97 10.96
C PRO A 35 -3.56 0.36 11.17
N GLU A 36 -3.05 1.47 10.59
CA GLU A 36 -3.61 2.82 10.77
C GLU A 36 -4.98 3.00 10.11
N VAL A 37 -5.20 2.32 8.99
CA VAL A 37 -6.46 2.33 8.24
C VAL A 37 -6.96 0.90 8.09
N LEU A 38 -8.17 0.63 8.58
CA LEU A 38 -8.79 -0.69 8.54
C LEU A 38 -9.47 -0.96 7.19
N LEU A 39 -9.52 -2.22 6.83
CA LEU A 39 -10.49 -2.76 5.89
C LEU A 39 -11.70 -3.31 6.69
N PRO A 40 -12.88 -3.44 6.05
CA PRO A 40 -13.98 -4.17 6.67
C PRO A 40 -13.55 -5.58 7.11
N GLY A 41 -13.84 -5.94 8.35
CA GLY A 41 -13.47 -7.21 8.96
C GLY A 41 -12.10 -7.25 9.63
N ASP A 42 -11.27 -6.20 9.48
CA ASP A 42 -9.95 -6.14 10.10
C ASP A 42 -9.97 -6.10 11.61
N GLU A 43 -8.92 -6.67 12.19
CA GLU A 43 -8.53 -6.47 13.56
C GLU A 43 -7.31 -5.56 13.65
N ALA A 44 -7.32 -4.64 14.60
CA ALA A 44 -6.21 -3.74 14.88
C ALA A 44 -5.89 -3.68 16.37
N MET A 45 -4.67 -3.31 16.67
CA MET A 45 -4.23 -2.96 18.00
C MET A 45 -4.22 -1.44 18.15
N LEU A 46 -5.09 -0.94 19.04
CA LEU A 46 -5.17 0.46 19.43
C LEU A 46 -4.33 0.65 20.70
N ALA A 47 -3.25 1.40 20.61
CA ALA A 47 -2.42 1.80 21.75
C ALA A 47 -2.84 3.20 22.21
N ILE A 48 -3.24 3.33 23.46
CA ILE A 48 -3.65 4.60 24.06
C ILE A 48 -2.64 4.96 25.15
N GLU A 49 -1.86 6.00 24.88
CA GLU A 49 -0.89 6.57 25.80
C GLU A 49 -1.58 7.62 26.68
N LEU A 50 -1.46 7.44 27.98
CA LEU A 50 -1.93 8.34 29.03
C LEU A 50 -0.70 9.00 29.65
N THR A 51 -0.54 10.31 29.49
CA THR A 51 0.60 11.06 30.01
C THR A 51 0.11 12.02 31.09
N ASN A 52 0.74 12.01 32.27
CA ASN A 52 0.46 13.03 33.28
C ASN A 52 1.11 14.35 32.83
N GLY A 53 0.26 15.31 32.46
CA GLY A 53 0.67 16.65 31.99
C GLY A 53 1.04 17.63 33.13
N ALA A 54 1.02 17.19 34.39
CA ALA A 54 1.51 18.03 35.49
C ALA A 54 3.01 18.35 35.31
N ALA A 55 3.36 19.63 35.46
CA ALA A 55 4.77 20.02 35.38
C ALA A 55 5.55 19.36 36.54
N SER A 56 6.68 18.73 36.20
CA SER A 56 7.65 18.34 37.22
C SER A 56 8.27 19.64 37.80
N TYR A 57 7.87 20.01 38.99
CA TYR A 57 8.58 21.05 39.71
C TYR A 57 9.97 20.47 40.09
N GLY A 58 10.97 20.92 39.39
CA GLY A 58 12.35 20.66 39.79
C GLY A 58 12.51 21.13 41.23
N ALA A 59 13.08 20.27 42.08
CA ALA A 59 13.49 20.65 43.42
C ALA A 59 14.55 21.76 43.27
N GLY A 60 14.12 23.00 43.28
CA GLY A 60 14.98 24.15 43.39
C GLY A 60 15.72 24.04 44.72
N LYS A 61 17.03 24.15 44.69
CA LYS A 61 17.91 24.08 45.88
C LYS A 61 17.68 25.20 46.91
N ASP A 62 16.67 26.04 46.74
CA ASP A 62 16.31 27.13 47.62
C ASP A 62 14.93 26.91 48.21
N SER A 63 14.84 26.06 49.23
CA SER A 63 13.60 25.99 49.95
C SER A 63 13.83 25.79 51.45
N GLY A 64 13.52 26.87 52.13
CA GLY A 64 13.20 26.83 53.53
C GLY A 64 12.05 25.83 53.79
N ALA A 65 12.08 25.22 54.95
CA ALA A 65 11.16 24.24 55.48
C ALA A 65 9.71 24.54 55.11
N GLY A 66 9.07 23.70 54.32
CA GLY A 66 7.61 23.78 54.03
C GLY A 66 7.08 23.08 52.81
N SER A 67 7.92 22.60 51.86
CA SER A 67 7.41 22.16 50.54
C SER A 67 7.40 20.63 50.27
N SER A 68 7.46 19.80 51.29
CA SER A 68 7.42 18.34 51.13
C SER A 68 6.02 17.77 50.80
N ALA A 69 4.96 18.57 50.84
CA ALA A 69 3.60 18.12 50.53
C ALA A 69 3.23 18.26 49.05
N THR A 70 3.94 19.10 48.27
CA THR A 70 3.57 19.40 46.89
C THR A 70 3.97 18.33 45.89
N GLY A 71 5.02 17.56 46.14
CA GLY A 71 5.48 16.50 45.22
C GLY A 71 4.51 15.32 45.07
N THR A 72 3.82 14.99 46.15
CA THR A 72 2.88 13.86 46.18
C THR A 72 1.53 14.16 45.48
N LEU A 73 1.16 15.47 45.45
CA LEU A 73 -0.05 15.92 44.77
C LEU A 73 0.03 16.00 43.26
N LEU A 74 1.25 15.88 42.69
CA LEU A 74 1.46 15.93 41.25
C LEU A 74 1.32 14.56 40.59
N SER A 75 1.40 13.47 41.36
CA SER A 75 1.13 12.13 40.88
C SER A 75 -0.40 11.95 40.78
N THR A 76 -0.85 11.31 39.73
CA THR A 76 -2.26 11.12 39.43
C THR A 76 -2.61 9.64 39.52
N PRO A 77 -3.52 9.23 40.43
CA PRO A 77 -4.04 7.87 40.45
C PRO A 77 -4.90 7.62 39.22
N LEU A 78 -4.72 6.47 38.54
CA LEU A 78 -5.55 5.98 37.47
C LEU A 78 -6.24 4.70 37.92
N ASN A 79 -7.58 4.72 37.96
CA ASN A 79 -8.33 3.60 38.47
C ASN A 79 -8.79 2.66 37.37
N LYS A 80 -9.35 3.23 36.32
CA LYS A 80 -9.97 2.42 35.26
C LYS A 80 -9.84 3.10 33.89
N THR A 81 -9.60 2.27 32.85
CA THR A 81 -9.85 2.67 31.47
C THR A 81 -10.82 1.71 30.82
N SER A 82 -11.66 2.23 29.94
CA SER A 82 -12.59 1.44 29.15
C SER A 82 -12.73 2.00 27.73
N LEU A 83 -12.97 1.11 26.79
CA LEU A 83 -13.26 1.43 25.41
C LEU A 83 -14.62 0.85 25.04
N ALA A 84 -15.56 1.69 24.59
CA ALA A 84 -16.93 1.26 24.36
C ALA A 84 -17.10 0.69 22.95
N SER A 85 -17.56 -0.56 22.81
CA SER A 85 -17.94 -1.13 21.52
C SER A 85 -19.11 -0.36 20.89
N THR A 86 -19.08 -0.25 19.57
CA THR A 86 -20.19 0.23 18.75
C THR A 86 -20.70 -0.90 17.85
N PRO A 87 -21.84 -0.77 17.16
CA PRO A 87 -22.28 -1.77 16.20
C PRO A 87 -21.30 -2.03 15.06
N GLU A 88 -20.47 -1.04 14.75
CA GLU A 88 -19.51 -1.04 13.62
C GLU A 88 -18.09 -1.41 14.06
N LEU A 89 -17.74 -1.13 15.34
CA LEU A 89 -16.40 -1.37 15.90
C LEU A 89 -16.55 -2.17 17.21
N GLN A 90 -16.14 -3.42 17.20
CA GLN A 90 -16.17 -4.29 18.36
C GLN A 90 -14.83 -4.23 19.10
N VAL A 91 -14.86 -3.96 20.40
CA VAL A 91 -13.71 -4.05 21.30
C VAL A 91 -13.59 -5.48 21.81
N LEU A 92 -12.43 -6.09 21.66
CA LEU A 92 -12.15 -7.48 22.02
C LEU A 92 -11.33 -7.62 23.31
N THR A 93 -10.85 -6.50 23.87
CA THR A 93 -10.08 -6.43 25.11
C THR A 93 -10.97 -5.94 26.24
N ASP A 94 -10.84 -6.55 27.41
CA ASP A 94 -11.54 -6.12 28.62
C ASP A 94 -11.02 -4.77 29.13
N ASP A 95 -11.81 -4.13 30.00
CA ASP A 95 -11.42 -2.90 30.68
C ASP A 95 -10.22 -3.13 31.59
N TYR A 96 -9.32 -2.13 31.64
CA TYR A 96 -8.23 -2.13 32.62
C TYR A 96 -8.69 -1.51 33.93
N ASN A 97 -8.39 -2.16 35.04
CA ASN A 97 -8.68 -1.68 36.37
C ASN A 97 -7.39 -1.58 37.18
N ASP A 98 -7.38 -0.69 38.19
CA ASP A 98 -6.26 -0.50 39.11
C ASP A 98 -4.90 -0.22 38.42
N LEU A 99 -4.92 0.75 37.47
CA LEU A 99 -3.73 1.13 36.69
C LEU A 99 -2.59 1.70 37.53
N GLY A 100 -2.88 2.13 38.77
CA GLY A 100 -1.89 2.68 39.70
C GLY A 100 -1.74 4.19 39.63
N MET A 101 -0.54 4.69 39.91
CA MET A 101 -0.27 6.13 39.92
C MET A 101 0.76 6.48 38.86
N ILE A 102 0.53 7.56 38.15
CA ILE A 102 1.49 8.14 37.19
C ILE A 102 2.07 9.45 37.77
N GLY A 103 3.40 9.50 37.88
CA GLY A 103 4.11 10.70 38.30
C GLY A 103 4.07 11.84 37.25
N PRO A 104 4.55 13.05 37.59
CA PRO A 104 4.62 14.15 36.66
C PRO A 104 5.45 13.79 35.41
N SER A 105 4.91 14.02 34.24
CA SER A 105 5.51 13.64 32.93
C SER A 105 5.68 12.14 32.67
N ASP A 106 5.30 11.28 33.61
CA ASP A 106 5.26 9.84 33.38
C ASP A 106 4.09 9.47 32.46
N LYS A 107 4.22 8.30 31.85
CA LYS A 107 3.23 7.78 30.93
C LYS A 107 2.96 6.30 31.12
N ILE A 108 1.75 5.89 30.79
CA ILE A 108 1.34 4.50 30.72
C ILE A 108 0.62 4.28 29.39
N THR A 109 0.83 3.12 28.76
CA THR A 109 0.13 2.76 27.52
C THR A 109 -0.77 1.56 27.79
N VAL A 110 -2.05 1.67 27.41
CA VAL A 110 -3.02 0.58 27.41
C VAL A 110 -3.32 0.16 25.97
N TYR A 111 -3.55 -1.14 25.78
CA TYR A 111 -3.72 -1.72 24.46
C TYR A 111 -5.10 -2.35 24.33
N TYR A 112 -5.87 -1.88 23.36
CA TYR A 112 -7.18 -2.45 23.04
C TYR A 112 -7.16 -3.08 21.67
N LYS A 113 -7.62 -4.32 21.57
CA LYS A 113 -7.85 -4.97 20.29
C LYS A 113 -9.24 -4.62 19.81
N VAL A 114 -9.33 -4.06 18.60
CA VAL A 114 -10.57 -3.60 17.98
C VAL A 114 -10.79 -4.36 16.68
N ARG A 115 -12.02 -4.75 16.38
CA ARG A 115 -12.41 -5.36 15.11
C ARG A 115 -13.45 -4.50 14.40
N ALA A 116 -13.21 -4.22 13.12
CA ALA A 116 -14.18 -3.59 12.25
C ALA A 116 -15.24 -4.61 11.78
N ALA A 117 -16.50 -4.21 11.70
CA ALA A 117 -17.55 -5.05 11.14
C ALA A 117 -17.31 -5.30 9.65
N ASN A 118 -17.74 -6.46 9.12
CA ASN A 118 -17.57 -6.79 7.71
C ASN A 118 -18.35 -5.87 6.75
N ASN A 119 -19.37 -5.18 7.25
CA ASN A 119 -20.23 -4.27 6.49
C ASN A 119 -20.08 -2.81 6.90
N ILE A 120 -19.00 -2.47 7.59
CA ILE A 120 -18.70 -1.09 7.97
C ILE A 120 -18.42 -0.27 6.72
N SER A 121 -18.93 0.94 6.66
CA SER A 121 -18.68 1.86 5.55
C SER A 121 -17.31 2.52 5.63
N SER A 122 -16.74 2.89 4.50
CA SER A 122 -15.54 3.73 4.46
C SER A 122 -15.82 5.09 5.11
N GLY A 123 -14.86 5.58 5.89
CA GLY A 123 -14.95 6.84 6.62
C GLY A 123 -14.24 6.81 7.96
N THR A 124 -14.47 7.84 8.76
CA THR A 124 -13.96 7.94 10.13
C THR A 124 -15.08 7.62 11.11
N HIS A 125 -14.85 6.58 11.90
CA HIS A 125 -15.75 6.13 12.96
C HIS A 125 -15.17 6.51 14.32
N LEU A 126 -16.03 6.96 15.24
CA LEU A 126 -15.59 7.36 16.57
C LEU A 126 -15.88 6.24 17.57
N ILE A 127 -14.91 6.00 18.45
CA ILE A 127 -15.05 5.07 19.55
C ILE A 127 -14.79 5.80 20.87
N ASP A 128 -15.68 5.66 21.84
CA ASP A 128 -15.64 6.38 23.12
C ASP A 128 -14.67 5.67 24.09
N PHE A 129 -13.58 6.37 24.41
CA PHE A 129 -12.62 5.96 25.43
C PHE A 129 -12.83 6.75 26.71
N LYS A 130 -12.80 6.04 27.85
CA LYS A 130 -12.98 6.64 29.18
C LYS A 130 -11.80 6.28 30.05
N VAL A 131 -11.32 7.27 30.77
CA VAL A 131 -10.36 7.09 31.84
C VAL A 131 -10.88 7.74 33.12
N SER A 132 -10.93 6.99 34.21
CA SER A 132 -11.33 7.50 35.51
C SER A 132 -10.14 7.44 36.47
N GLY A 133 -10.02 8.46 37.28
CA GLY A 133 -8.94 8.61 38.23
C GLY A 133 -8.94 9.98 38.88
N GLY A 134 -7.74 10.41 39.28
CA GLY A 134 -7.60 11.63 40.08
C GLY A 134 -8.00 11.43 41.53
N TYR A 135 -7.73 12.40 42.34
CA TYR A 135 -8.08 12.36 43.79
C TYR A 135 -9.56 12.59 44.02
N ASP A 136 -10.27 13.17 43.06
CA ASP A 136 -11.71 13.43 43.07
C ASP A 136 -12.52 12.43 42.24
N MET A 137 -11.89 11.37 41.74
CA MET A 137 -12.52 10.34 40.92
C MET A 137 -13.14 10.88 39.63
N THR A 138 -12.50 11.85 39.01
CA THR A 138 -12.94 12.43 37.75
C THR A 138 -12.89 11.39 36.62
N THR A 139 -13.82 11.49 35.67
CA THR A 139 -13.81 10.71 34.44
C THR A 139 -13.61 11.62 33.23
N ILE A 140 -12.61 11.31 32.42
CA ILE A 140 -12.38 11.95 31.13
C ILE A 140 -12.91 11.05 30.03
N ASN A 141 -13.74 11.59 29.16
CA ASN A 141 -14.22 10.92 27.95
C ASN A 141 -13.47 11.49 26.74
N ARG A 142 -13.05 10.61 25.84
CA ARG A 142 -12.36 10.99 24.61
C ARG A 142 -12.83 10.13 23.46
N ASP A 143 -13.37 10.78 22.41
CA ASP A 143 -13.65 10.11 21.15
C ASP A 143 -12.33 9.87 20.40
N ILE A 144 -12.07 8.63 20.04
CA ILE A 144 -10.91 8.22 19.29
C ILE A 144 -11.35 7.94 17.85
N PRO A 145 -10.80 8.66 16.85
CA PRO A 145 -11.13 8.42 15.45
C PRO A 145 -10.44 7.15 14.95
N ILE A 146 -11.20 6.28 14.31
CA ILE A 146 -10.74 5.08 13.62
C ILE A 146 -11.10 5.20 12.16
N LYS A 147 -10.10 5.16 11.29
CA LYS A 147 -10.28 5.27 9.86
C LYS A 147 -10.51 3.91 9.23
N VAL A 148 -11.56 3.80 8.43
CA VAL A 148 -11.89 2.62 7.63
C VAL A 148 -11.92 3.02 6.16
N ASP A 149 -11.33 2.19 5.31
CA ASP A 149 -11.34 2.37 3.87
C ASP A 149 -11.42 1.00 3.19
N ASP A 150 -12.47 0.76 2.43
CA ASP A 150 -12.72 -0.50 1.71
C ASP A 150 -11.96 -0.61 0.38
N THR A 151 -11.18 0.42 0.03
CA THR A 151 -10.36 0.43 -1.18
C THR A 151 -9.31 -0.68 -1.09
N ALA A 152 -9.29 -1.54 -2.10
CA ALA A 152 -8.29 -2.60 -2.25
C ALA A 152 -7.18 -2.17 -3.23
N VAL A 153 -6.24 -3.08 -3.48
CA VAL A 153 -5.23 -2.92 -4.53
C VAL A 153 -5.90 -2.65 -5.87
N SER A 154 -5.48 -1.60 -6.55
CA SER A 154 -5.97 -1.20 -7.86
C SER A 154 -5.13 -1.84 -8.96
N MET A 155 -5.77 -2.29 -10.03
CA MET A 155 -5.11 -2.89 -11.17
C MET A 155 -5.57 -2.24 -12.48
N ALA A 156 -4.63 -1.99 -13.39
CA ALA A 156 -4.91 -1.45 -14.70
C ALA A 156 -3.98 -2.07 -15.75
N ARG A 157 -4.50 -2.26 -16.96
CA ARG A 157 -3.68 -2.73 -18.07
C ARG A 157 -2.63 -1.68 -18.42
N ALA A 158 -1.36 -2.09 -18.51
CA ALA A 158 -0.28 -1.30 -19.10
C ALA A 158 -0.08 -1.65 -20.57
N GLU A 159 0.84 -0.95 -21.25
CA GLU A 159 1.24 -1.32 -22.61
C GLU A 159 1.78 -2.74 -22.65
N THR A 160 1.36 -3.51 -23.64
CA THR A 160 1.67 -4.94 -23.75
C THR A 160 2.38 -5.25 -25.06
N ASP A 161 3.39 -6.10 -25.00
CA ASP A 161 4.04 -6.66 -26.18
C ASP A 161 3.27 -7.88 -26.72
N ALA A 162 3.76 -8.43 -27.82
CA ALA A 162 3.12 -9.53 -28.52
C ALA A 162 2.95 -10.81 -27.67
N THR A 163 3.84 -11.03 -26.69
CA THR A 163 3.92 -12.27 -25.91
C THR A 163 3.81 -12.04 -24.41
N THR A 164 3.77 -10.79 -23.97
CA THR A 164 3.68 -10.43 -22.56
C THR A 164 2.48 -9.54 -22.31
N PHE A 165 1.85 -9.74 -21.17
CA PHE A 165 0.77 -8.89 -20.66
C PHE A 165 1.29 -8.10 -19.47
N ASN A 166 1.33 -6.79 -19.60
CA ASN A 166 1.79 -5.88 -18.56
C ASN A 166 0.61 -5.33 -17.78
N LEU A 167 0.75 -5.33 -16.46
CA LEU A 167 -0.26 -4.89 -15.50
C LEU A 167 0.36 -3.85 -14.57
N ASN A 168 -0.26 -2.69 -14.46
CA ASN A 168 0.02 -1.73 -13.40
C ASN A 168 -0.77 -2.12 -12.15
N VAL A 169 -0.08 -2.25 -11.04
CA VAL A 169 -0.64 -2.57 -9.72
C VAL A 169 -0.32 -1.42 -8.80
N ALA A 170 -1.34 -0.82 -8.19
CA ALA A 170 -1.19 0.35 -7.34
C ALA A 170 -1.79 0.10 -5.95
N ASN A 171 -1.16 0.68 -4.92
CA ASN A 171 -1.73 0.81 -3.59
C ASN A 171 -2.33 2.22 -3.43
N PRO A 172 -3.64 2.42 -3.63
CA PRO A 172 -4.25 3.73 -3.50
C PRO A 172 -4.60 4.10 -2.05
N ARG A 173 -4.19 3.28 -1.08
CA ARG A 173 -4.48 3.47 0.34
C ARG A 173 -3.45 4.39 0.99
N GLU A 174 -3.80 4.97 2.14
CA GLU A 174 -2.91 5.81 2.93
C GLU A 174 -1.94 5.02 3.83
N ASN A 175 -2.07 3.68 3.88
CA ASN A 175 -1.20 2.81 4.66
C ASN A 175 -0.53 1.75 3.79
N THR A 176 0.60 1.26 4.25
CA THR A 176 1.38 0.21 3.61
C THR A 176 0.62 -1.11 3.59
N LEU A 177 0.64 -1.79 2.45
CA LEU A 177 0.17 -3.17 2.29
C LEU A 177 1.37 -4.12 2.22
N ASN A 178 1.21 -5.30 2.81
CA ASN A 178 2.28 -6.30 2.88
C ASN A 178 1.90 -7.57 2.10
N ALA A 179 2.93 -8.31 1.70
CA ALA A 179 2.79 -9.60 1.02
C ALA A 179 1.86 -9.56 -0.20
N VAL A 180 1.88 -8.45 -0.95
CA VAL A 180 1.04 -8.28 -2.14
C VAL A 180 1.48 -9.26 -3.20
N THR A 181 0.54 -10.09 -3.65
CA THR A 181 0.74 -11.15 -4.67
C THR A 181 -0.38 -11.06 -5.68
N ILE A 182 -0.05 -11.02 -6.95
CA ILE A 182 -1.03 -11.01 -8.04
C ILE A 182 -1.14 -12.41 -8.64
N VAL A 183 -2.37 -12.92 -8.68
CA VAL A 183 -2.71 -14.24 -9.21
C VAL A 183 -3.52 -14.06 -10.48
N PRO A 184 -2.97 -14.39 -11.66
CA PRO A 184 -3.70 -14.38 -12.92
C PRO A 184 -4.53 -15.64 -13.08
N SER A 185 -5.62 -15.55 -13.83
CA SER A 185 -6.47 -16.68 -14.18
C SER A 185 -7.15 -16.45 -15.53
N ALA A 186 -7.16 -17.46 -16.39
CA ALA A 186 -7.96 -17.47 -17.62
C ALA A 186 -8.15 -18.90 -18.12
N LYS A 187 -9.26 -19.16 -18.80
CA LYS A 187 -9.56 -20.49 -19.34
C LYS A 187 -8.66 -20.82 -20.54
N GLY A 188 -7.93 -21.95 -20.47
CA GLY A 188 -7.07 -22.43 -21.56
C GLY A 188 -5.80 -21.62 -21.75
N ILE A 189 -5.39 -20.85 -20.74
CA ILE A 189 -4.17 -20.04 -20.74
C ILE A 189 -3.30 -20.44 -19.58
N VAL A 190 -2.00 -20.55 -19.84
CA VAL A 190 -0.94 -20.67 -18.85
C VAL A 190 -0.20 -19.35 -18.75
N PHE A 191 -0.02 -18.88 -17.51
CA PHE A 191 0.75 -17.68 -17.21
C PHE A 191 2.15 -18.05 -16.74
N SER A 192 3.11 -17.21 -17.06
CA SER A 192 4.48 -17.32 -16.58
C SER A 192 4.99 -15.93 -16.12
N PRO A 193 5.23 -15.75 -14.81
CA PRO A 193 4.97 -16.71 -13.72
C PRO A 193 3.46 -16.98 -13.51
N ASP A 194 3.15 -18.05 -12.77
CA ASP A 194 1.78 -18.42 -12.38
C ASP A 194 1.20 -17.51 -11.29
N GLU A 195 2.07 -16.87 -10.49
CA GLU A 195 1.75 -15.78 -9.58
C GLU A 195 2.93 -14.79 -9.52
N TYR A 196 2.65 -13.53 -9.24
CA TYR A 196 3.69 -12.50 -9.12
C TYR A 196 3.69 -11.91 -7.72
N TYR A 197 4.76 -12.15 -6.96
CA TYR A 197 4.95 -11.60 -5.63
C TYR A 197 5.63 -10.23 -5.73
N ILE A 198 4.92 -9.17 -5.32
CA ILE A 198 5.43 -7.79 -5.26
C ILE A 198 6.10 -7.54 -3.91
N GLY A 199 5.51 -8.05 -2.82
CA GLY A 199 5.99 -7.83 -1.47
C GLY A 199 5.24 -6.69 -0.77
N THR A 200 5.99 -5.72 -0.27
CA THR A 200 5.43 -4.53 0.39
C THR A 200 5.14 -3.45 -0.65
N MET A 201 4.01 -2.79 -0.50
CA MET A 201 3.62 -1.62 -1.30
C MET A 201 3.29 -0.46 -0.36
N ASP A 202 4.05 0.62 -0.46
CA ASP A 202 3.81 1.84 0.29
C ASP A 202 2.60 2.62 -0.26
N PRO A 203 2.05 3.58 0.48
CA PRO A 203 0.98 4.45 -0.01
C PRO A 203 1.32 5.07 -1.37
N ASP A 204 0.34 5.09 -2.28
CA ASP A 204 0.45 5.63 -3.65
C ASP A 204 1.53 4.98 -4.54
N GLU A 205 2.13 3.87 -4.10
CA GLU A 205 3.14 3.17 -4.89
C GLU A 205 2.50 2.37 -6.03
N VAL A 206 3.17 2.38 -7.20
CA VAL A 206 2.72 1.70 -8.41
C VAL A 206 3.83 0.81 -8.97
N PHE A 207 3.52 -0.46 -9.20
CA PHE A 207 4.41 -1.43 -9.85
C PHE A 207 3.87 -1.83 -11.22
N THR A 208 4.75 -1.91 -12.21
CA THR A 208 4.43 -2.55 -13.49
C THR A 208 4.99 -3.96 -13.48
N ILE A 209 4.11 -4.95 -13.59
CA ILE A 209 4.48 -6.37 -13.61
C ILE A 209 4.11 -6.98 -14.95
N SER A 210 4.78 -8.07 -15.32
CA SER A 210 4.64 -8.71 -16.63
C SER A 210 4.35 -10.19 -16.49
N PHE A 211 3.38 -10.68 -17.27
CA PHE A 211 3.07 -12.10 -17.39
C PHE A 211 3.27 -12.56 -18.83
N GLY A 212 4.07 -13.60 -19.02
CA GLY A 212 4.07 -14.35 -20.26
C GLY A 212 2.75 -15.10 -20.43
N ILE A 213 2.18 -15.08 -21.61
CA ILE A 213 0.89 -15.72 -21.93
C ILE A 213 1.12 -16.82 -22.96
N ALA A 214 0.72 -18.04 -22.65
CA ALA A 214 0.77 -19.17 -23.56
C ALA A 214 -0.57 -19.94 -23.57
N SER A 215 -0.87 -20.62 -24.68
CA SER A 215 -1.98 -21.56 -24.69
C SER A 215 -1.67 -22.79 -23.85
N GLU A 216 -2.63 -23.27 -23.07
CA GLU A 216 -2.51 -24.53 -22.33
C GLU A 216 -2.29 -25.72 -23.26
N ASP A 217 -2.89 -25.71 -24.46
CA ASP A 217 -2.61 -26.65 -25.52
C ASP A 217 -1.55 -26.07 -26.47
N ALA A 218 -0.33 -26.58 -26.40
CA ALA A 218 0.80 -26.12 -27.23
C ALA A 218 0.55 -26.23 -28.75
N LYS A 219 -0.47 -26.99 -29.18
CA LYS A 219 -0.87 -27.16 -30.59
C LYS A 219 -1.93 -26.14 -31.03
N LYS A 220 -2.55 -25.45 -30.09
CA LYS A 220 -3.55 -24.42 -30.38
C LYS A 220 -2.95 -23.03 -30.21
N SER A 221 -3.07 -22.20 -31.22
CA SER A 221 -2.87 -20.76 -31.03
C SER A 221 -3.93 -20.20 -30.11
N LEU A 222 -3.59 -19.19 -29.34
CA LEU A 222 -4.55 -18.40 -28.58
C LEU A 222 -5.63 -17.90 -29.56
N GLY A 223 -6.90 -18.08 -29.20
CA GLY A 223 -8.03 -17.65 -30.01
C GLY A 223 -8.06 -16.14 -30.23
N ASP A 224 -9.03 -15.65 -31.03
CA ASP A 224 -9.10 -14.23 -31.42
C ASP A 224 -9.17 -13.25 -30.24
N SER A 225 -9.78 -13.65 -29.13
CA SER A 225 -9.77 -12.88 -27.88
C SER A 225 -10.20 -13.72 -26.69
N THR A 226 -9.62 -13.43 -25.52
CA THR A 226 -9.99 -14.09 -24.26
C THR A 226 -10.02 -13.09 -23.11
N ASN A 227 -10.79 -13.39 -22.06
CA ASN A 227 -10.80 -12.59 -20.84
C ASN A 227 -9.74 -13.12 -19.89
N LEU A 228 -8.87 -12.21 -19.44
CA LEU A 228 -7.92 -12.45 -18.36
C LEU A 228 -8.48 -11.87 -17.09
N SER A 229 -8.29 -12.57 -15.98
CA SER A 229 -8.70 -12.15 -14.64
C SER A 229 -7.49 -12.11 -13.75
N PHE A 230 -7.33 -11.04 -12.98
CA PHE A 230 -6.23 -10.85 -12.04
C PHE A 230 -6.80 -10.56 -10.67
N THR A 231 -6.30 -11.22 -9.64
CA THR A 231 -6.72 -11.04 -8.25
C THR A 231 -5.50 -10.75 -7.40
N ALA A 232 -5.57 -9.72 -6.55
CA ALA A 232 -4.52 -9.43 -5.59
C ALA A 232 -4.85 -10.08 -4.25
N LYS A 233 -3.87 -10.80 -3.67
CA LYS A 233 -3.84 -11.23 -2.28
C LYS A 233 -2.86 -10.35 -1.54
N PHE A 234 -3.22 -9.84 -0.35
CA PHE A 234 -2.37 -8.93 0.40
C PHE A 234 -2.71 -8.95 1.88
N LYS A 235 -1.83 -8.39 2.70
CA LYS A 235 -2.05 -8.16 4.13
C LYS A 235 -2.22 -6.69 4.42
N ASN A 236 -3.21 -6.36 5.26
CA ASN A 236 -3.33 -5.10 5.96
C ASN A 236 -3.02 -5.35 7.44
N GLY A 237 -1.85 -4.92 7.92
CA GLY A 237 -1.33 -5.40 9.20
C GLY A 237 -1.17 -6.93 9.18
N ASP A 238 -1.86 -7.62 10.10
CA ASP A 238 -1.85 -9.08 10.17
C ASP A 238 -3.02 -9.74 9.40
N ASN A 239 -3.96 -8.96 8.89
CA ASN A 239 -5.17 -9.48 8.26
C ASN A 239 -4.96 -9.75 6.77
N TRP A 240 -5.36 -10.96 6.30
CA TRP A 240 -5.33 -11.32 4.89
C TRP A 240 -6.58 -10.87 4.15
N HIS A 241 -6.37 -10.30 2.96
CA HIS A 241 -7.42 -9.85 2.05
C HIS A 241 -7.20 -10.35 0.64
N THR A 242 -8.31 -10.34 -0.10
CA THR A 242 -8.32 -10.64 -1.53
C THR A 242 -9.11 -9.55 -2.23
N SER A 243 -8.53 -8.92 -3.25
CA SER A 243 -9.21 -7.89 -4.03
C SER A 243 -10.34 -8.48 -4.87
N GLN A 244 -11.23 -7.62 -5.35
CA GLN A 244 -12.10 -7.99 -6.46
C GLN A 244 -11.24 -8.32 -7.70
N ALA A 245 -11.74 -9.22 -8.55
CA ALA A 245 -11.04 -9.60 -9.75
C ALA A 245 -11.06 -8.46 -10.78
N TYR A 246 -9.89 -8.05 -11.23
CA TYR A 246 -9.76 -7.18 -12.40
C TYR A 246 -9.83 -8.01 -13.66
N VAL A 247 -10.87 -7.80 -14.46
CA VAL A 247 -11.10 -8.55 -15.69
C VAL A 247 -10.83 -7.66 -16.90
N THR A 248 -9.99 -8.13 -17.81
CA THR A 248 -9.63 -7.41 -19.03
C THR A 248 -9.61 -8.33 -20.24
N LYS A 249 -9.90 -7.77 -21.41
CA LYS A 249 -9.88 -8.51 -22.68
C LYS A 249 -8.48 -8.50 -23.27
N TYR A 250 -7.94 -9.67 -23.56
CA TYR A 250 -6.71 -9.85 -24.29
C TYR A 250 -6.97 -10.32 -25.70
N THR A 251 -6.40 -9.65 -26.68
CA THR A 251 -6.40 -10.07 -28.09
C THR A 251 -4.97 -10.33 -28.49
N PRO A 252 -4.58 -11.58 -28.75
CA PRO A 252 -3.21 -11.88 -29.18
C PRO A 252 -2.93 -11.17 -30.51
N PRO A 253 -1.71 -10.66 -30.69
CA PRO A 253 -1.32 -10.07 -31.96
C PRO A 253 -1.39 -11.15 -33.04
N LYS A 254 -1.98 -10.82 -34.15
CA LYS A 254 -1.97 -11.71 -35.32
C LYS A 254 -0.52 -11.86 -35.77
N VAL A 255 0.01 -13.06 -35.67
CA VAL A 255 1.29 -13.40 -36.29
C VAL A 255 1.07 -13.29 -37.80
N VAL A 256 1.42 -12.13 -38.35
CA VAL A 256 1.54 -12.01 -39.80
C VAL A 256 2.74 -12.87 -40.16
N SER A 257 2.47 -14.10 -40.60
CA SER A 257 3.52 -14.92 -41.17
C SER A 257 4.06 -14.15 -42.38
N SER A 258 5.24 -13.56 -42.20
CA SER A 258 5.94 -12.92 -43.32
C SER A 258 6.41 -14.00 -44.28
N GLN A 259 5.51 -14.47 -45.15
CA GLN A 259 5.85 -15.38 -46.25
C GLN A 259 6.75 -14.71 -47.31
N SER A 260 7.16 -13.47 -47.08
CA SER A 260 7.98 -12.69 -48.05
C SER A 260 9.50 -12.94 -47.93
N SER A 261 9.99 -13.70 -46.96
CA SER A 261 11.42 -13.96 -46.78
C SER A 261 12.08 -14.73 -47.92
N TYR A 262 11.32 -15.49 -48.70
CA TYR A 262 11.89 -16.32 -49.79
C TYR A 262 11.92 -15.64 -51.16
N LEU A 263 11.21 -14.54 -51.31
CA LEU A 263 11.23 -13.80 -52.61
C LEU A 263 12.55 -13.01 -52.83
N LEU A 264 13.18 -12.54 -51.76
CA LEU A 264 14.44 -11.81 -51.84
C LEU A 264 15.61 -12.68 -52.33
N PRO A 265 15.85 -13.88 -51.77
CA PRO A 265 16.93 -14.74 -52.27
C PRO A 265 16.64 -15.30 -53.68
N ALA A 266 15.36 -15.56 -54.03
CA ALA A 266 15.00 -16.00 -55.37
C ALA A 266 15.21 -14.90 -56.44
N GLY A 267 14.88 -13.65 -56.14
CA GLY A 267 15.15 -12.51 -56.98
C GLY A 267 16.66 -12.27 -57.20
N ALA A 268 17.46 -12.35 -56.15
CA ALA A 268 18.90 -12.21 -56.23
C ALA A 268 19.53 -13.35 -57.06
N ALA A 269 19.08 -14.57 -56.89
CA ALA A 269 19.55 -15.70 -57.69
C ALA A 269 19.23 -15.56 -59.19
N ALA A 270 18.02 -15.06 -59.54
CA ALA A 270 17.65 -14.80 -60.92
C ALA A 270 18.52 -13.73 -61.58
N VAL A 271 18.83 -12.66 -60.86
CA VAL A 271 19.74 -11.60 -61.34
C VAL A 271 21.17 -12.13 -61.57
N ILE A 272 21.67 -12.95 -60.66
CA ILE A 272 23.00 -13.58 -60.82
C ILE A 272 23.05 -14.50 -62.07
N VAL A 273 21.99 -15.28 -62.29
CA VAL A 273 21.88 -16.17 -63.46
C VAL A 273 21.83 -15.33 -64.77
N LEU A 274 21.10 -14.23 -64.82
CA LEU A 274 21.03 -13.36 -65.96
C LEU A 274 22.38 -12.67 -66.25
N ILE A 275 23.10 -12.24 -65.25
CA ILE A 275 24.44 -11.66 -65.37
C ILE A 275 25.44 -12.72 -65.91
N ALA A 276 25.40 -13.93 -65.38
CA ALA A 276 26.24 -15.04 -65.81
C ALA A 276 25.94 -15.45 -67.29
N ALA A 277 24.63 -15.53 -67.64
CA ALA A 277 24.24 -15.84 -69.00
C ALA A 277 24.68 -14.72 -69.99
N GLY A 278 24.50 -13.43 -69.62
CA GLY A 278 24.98 -12.27 -70.40
C GLY A 278 26.50 -12.27 -70.59
N TYR A 279 27.23 -12.63 -69.51
CA TYR A 279 28.69 -12.75 -69.60
C TYR A 279 29.14 -13.90 -70.52
N LEU A 280 28.52 -15.05 -70.44
CA LEU A 280 28.83 -16.21 -71.33
C LEU A 280 28.46 -15.92 -72.78
N TYR A 281 27.32 -15.27 -73.03
CA TYR A 281 26.93 -14.84 -74.39
C TYR A 281 27.94 -13.85 -74.97
N ARG A 282 28.38 -12.86 -74.22
CA ARG A 282 29.40 -11.91 -74.64
C ARG A 282 30.75 -12.57 -74.94
N ARG A 283 31.18 -13.53 -74.11
CA ARG A 283 32.42 -14.30 -74.33
C ARG A 283 32.38 -15.17 -75.56
N ARG A 284 31.22 -15.84 -75.87
CA ARG A 284 31.03 -16.60 -77.12
C ARG A 284 31.12 -15.70 -78.36
N LYS A 285 30.54 -14.50 -78.33
CA LYS A 285 30.53 -13.55 -79.43
C LYS A 285 31.91 -12.98 -79.69
N LEU A 286 32.74 -12.80 -78.73
CA LEU A 286 34.11 -12.36 -78.82
C LEU A 286 35.04 -13.45 -79.40
N ASN A 287 34.90 -14.70 -79.00
CA ASN A 287 35.69 -15.81 -79.50
C ASN A 287 35.33 -16.22 -80.98
N GLY A 288 34.11 -15.93 -81.42
CA GLY A 288 33.67 -16.23 -82.80
C GLY A 288 34.24 -15.27 -83.86
N LYS A 289 34.93 -14.16 -83.50
CA LYS A 289 35.49 -13.21 -84.38
C LYS A 289 36.99 -13.44 -84.73
N ASN A 290 37.67 -14.36 -84.02
CA ASN A 290 39.09 -14.61 -84.19
C ASN A 290 39.45 -15.85 -85.05
N GLY A 291 38.45 -16.40 -85.77
CA GLY A 291 38.60 -17.65 -86.51
C GLY A 291 38.54 -17.47 -88.03
N ILE A 292 39.22 -16.48 -88.66
CA ILE A 292 39.41 -16.47 -90.12
C ILE A 292 40.80 -15.90 -90.38
N SER A 293 41.53 -16.69 -91.14
CA SER A 293 42.74 -16.32 -91.91
C SER A 293 44.06 -16.87 -91.39
N LYS A 294 44.44 -18.01 -92.00
CA LYS A 294 45.77 -18.22 -92.54
C LYS A 294 45.71 -19.28 -93.63
N SER A 295 45.77 -18.82 -94.82
CA SER A 295 46.05 -19.56 -96.10
C SER A 295 47.54 -20.02 -96.17
N PRO A 296 47.84 -21.17 -96.75
CA PRO A 296 49.24 -21.65 -96.92
C PRO A 296 49.87 -21.00 -98.12
N LYS A 297 51.15 -20.63 -97.98
CA LYS A 297 52.03 -20.37 -99.10
C LYS A 297 52.96 -21.52 -99.29
N GLU A 298 52.79 -22.14 -100.44
CA GLU A 298 53.72 -22.91 -101.23
C GLU A 298 55.06 -22.22 -101.45
N ASN A 299 56.22 -22.91 -101.30
CA ASN A 299 57.36 -22.57 -102.11
C ASN A 299 58.26 -23.78 -102.27
N ARG A 300 58.65 -23.99 -103.56
CA ARG A 300 59.47 -24.90 -104.26
C ARG A 300 60.98 -24.58 -104.10
N THR A 301 61.74 -25.68 -104.46
CA THR A 301 63.09 -25.72 -105.03
C THR A 301 64.24 -25.59 -104.04
N HIS A 302 65.19 -26.36 -104.07
CA HIS A 302 66.03 -27.22 -104.90
C HIS A 302 66.57 -28.35 -104.15
#